data_0d0e0becf1b9ff02f278ea2cd3e676c6
#
_entry.id   0d0e0becf1b9ff02f278ea2cd3e676c6
#
_cell.length_a   1.000
_cell.length_b   1.000
_cell.length_c   1.000
_cell.angle_alpha   90.00
_cell.angle_beta   90.00
_cell.angle_gamma   90.00
#
_symmetry.space_group_name_H-M   'P 1'
#
loop_
_entity.id
_entity.type
_entity.pdbx_description
1 polymer ?
#
loop_
_entity_poly.entity_id
_entity_poly.type
_entity_poly.pdbx_seq_one_letter_code
_entity_poly.pdbx_strand_id
1 'polypeptide(L)'
;VFASPAIDYRLVIGASVLPVVELAIGGPWPLHTLAAPVLVMALVMVIFRGQRLAQRRWLGIAIGLFMHLVLDGSWARTTLFWWPLFGTSIDEGDIPTLPAPLALVAMELAGLIALVWVARRYRLDQPTERSRFLRNGQLSRAAMSQSPGTC
;
A
#
# COMPACT_ATOMS: atom_id res chain seq x y z
N VAL A 1 7.82 -4.59 13.00
CA VAL A 1 7.44 -5.55 11.94
C VAL A 1 7.78 -5.01 10.56
N PHE A 2 7.65 -3.70 10.30
CA PHE A 2 7.82 -3.10 8.97
C PHE A 2 9.27 -2.71 8.58
N ALA A 3 10.27 -3.01 9.35
CA ALA A 3 11.66 -2.71 9.04
C ALA A 3 12.41 -3.93 8.46
N SER A 4 11.77 -4.71 7.60
CA SER A 4 12.42 -5.83 6.93
C SER A 4 13.25 -5.32 5.75
N PRO A 5 14.56 -5.57 5.69
CA PRO A 5 15.39 -5.18 4.56
C PRO A 5 15.07 -5.97 3.27
N ALA A 6 14.18 -6.93 3.36
CA ALA A 6 13.80 -7.80 2.25
C ALA A 6 12.57 -7.29 1.47
N ILE A 7 11.83 -6.31 2.00
CA ILE A 7 10.65 -5.73 1.34
C ILE A 7 11.10 -4.46 0.60
N ASP A 8 10.68 -4.34 -0.65
CA ASP A 8 10.86 -3.11 -1.43
C ASP A 8 9.66 -2.19 -1.22
N TYR A 9 9.83 -1.16 -0.40
CA TYR A 9 8.76 -0.21 -0.07
C TYR A 9 8.30 0.64 -1.25
N ARG A 10 9.10 0.76 -2.30
CA ARG A 10 8.68 1.44 -3.53
C ARG A 10 7.57 0.66 -4.23
N LEU A 11 7.66 -0.69 -4.21
CA LEU A 11 6.61 -1.56 -4.74
C LEU A 11 5.33 -1.44 -3.91
N VAL A 12 5.45 -1.33 -2.58
CA VAL A 12 4.29 -1.12 -1.70
C VAL A 12 3.60 0.20 -2.05
N ILE A 13 4.37 1.30 -2.12
CA ILE A 13 3.83 2.63 -2.44
C ILE A 13 3.25 2.67 -3.86
N GLY A 14 3.99 2.17 -4.86
CA GLY A 14 3.51 2.14 -6.24
C GLY A 14 2.22 1.33 -6.40
N ALA A 15 2.17 0.16 -5.78
CA ALA A 15 0.99 -0.71 -5.84
C ALA A 15 -0.23 -0.13 -5.10
N SER A 16 0.00 0.64 -4.01
CA SER A 16 -1.11 1.30 -3.31
C SER A 16 -1.77 2.43 -4.12
N VAL A 17 -1.10 2.94 -5.15
CA VAL A 17 -1.65 3.97 -6.05
C VAL A 17 -2.37 3.37 -7.25
N LEU A 18 -2.09 2.11 -7.62
CA LEU A 18 -2.69 1.48 -8.80
C LEU A 18 -4.23 1.50 -8.83
N PRO A 19 -4.96 1.22 -7.72
CA PRO A 19 -6.41 1.28 -7.74
C PRO A 19 -6.95 2.71 -7.99
N VAL A 20 -6.22 3.75 -7.55
CA VAL A 20 -6.59 5.15 -7.83
C VAL A 20 -6.53 5.44 -9.34
N VAL A 21 -5.50 4.91 -10.03
CA VAL A 21 -5.38 5.04 -11.50
C VAL A 21 -6.54 4.32 -12.20
N GLU A 22 -6.93 3.15 -11.69
CA GLU A 22 -8.08 2.39 -12.19
C GLU A 22 -9.36 3.22 -12.11
N LEU A 23 -9.62 3.86 -10.97
CA LEU A 23 -10.77 4.73 -10.77
C LEU A 23 -10.77 5.92 -11.74
N ALA A 24 -9.59 6.48 -12.04
CA ALA A 24 -9.45 7.60 -12.98
C ALA A 24 -9.73 7.21 -14.45
N ILE A 25 -9.61 5.93 -14.80
CA ILE A 25 -9.80 5.43 -16.18
C ILE A 25 -11.27 5.06 -16.47
N GLY A 26 -12.10 4.87 -15.47
CA GLY A 26 -13.53 4.64 -15.75
C GLY A 26 -14.29 3.73 -14.80
N GLY A 27 -13.84 3.52 -13.60
CA GLY A 27 -14.68 2.85 -12.61
C GLY A 27 -13.96 1.84 -11.70
N PRO A 28 -14.64 1.33 -10.70
CA PRO A 28 -14.11 0.33 -9.80
C PRO A 28 -14.02 -1.02 -10.54
N TRP A 29 -12.82 -1.36 -10.89
CA TRP A 29 -12.45 -2.61 -11.53
C TRP A 29 -11.91 -3.60 -10.49
N PRO A 30 -11.40 -4.75 -10.91
CA PRO A 30 -10.97 -5.82 -10.00
C PRO A 30 -9.93 -5.42 -8.94
N LEU A 31 -9.19 -4.33 -9.13
CA LEU A 31 -8.18 -3.90 -8.14
C LEU A 31 -8.78 -3.43 -6.80
N HIS A 32 -10.06 -3.03 -6.78
CA HIS A 32 -10.79 -2.69 -5.55
C HIS A 32 -11.42 -3.91 -4.86
N THR A 33 -11.15 -5.12 -5.37
CA THR A 33 -11.63 -6.37 -4.77
C THR A 33 -10.55 -7.07 -3.96
N LEU A 34 -10.93 -7.86 -2.96
CA LEU A 34 -10.00 -8.69 -2.21
C LEU A 34 -9.31 -9.73 -3.11
N ALA A 35 -9.95 -10.12 -4.21
CA ALA A 35 -9.39 -11.07 -5.16
C ALA A 35 -8.05 -10.58 -5.76
N ALA A 36 -7.90 -9.28 -6.04
CA ALA A 36 -6.69 -8.74 -6.64
C ALA A 36 -5.43 -8.94 -5.79
N PRO A 37 -5.35 -8.47 -4.52
CA PRO A 37 -4.15 -8.71 -3.72
C PRO A 37 -3.90 -10.19 -3.43
N VAL A 38 -4.96 -11.00 -3.30
CA VAL A 38 -4.84 -12.46 -3.10
C VAL A 38 -4.26 -13.14 -4.34
N LEU A 39 -4.73 -12.80 -5.53
CA LEU A 39 -4.20 -13.33 -6.80
C LEU A 39 -2.74 -12.90 -7.01
N VAL A 40 -2.43 -11.63 -6.77
CA VAL A 40 -1.04 -11.13 -6.88
C VAL A 40 -0.14 -11.86 -5.90
N MET A 41 -0.58 -12.06 -4.66
CA MET A 41 0.16 -12.84 -3.67
C MET A 41 0.39 -14.28 -4.14
N ALA A 42 -0.64 -14.96 -4.63
CA ALA A 42 -0.54 -16.33 -5.13
C ALA A 42 0.42 -16.42 -6.33
N LEU A 43 0.33 -15.48 -7.29
CA LEU A 43 1.23 -15.40 -8.44
C LEU A 43 2.69 -15.22 -7.98
N VAL A 44 2.95 -14.30 -7.06
CA VAL A 44 4.30 -14.08 -6.52
C VAL A 44 4.82 -15.35 -5.84
N MET A 45 3.97 -16.05 -5.07
CA MET A 45 4.35 -17.31 -4.41
C MET A 45 4.69 -18.41 -5.40
N VAL A 46 3.97 -18.52 -6.52
CA VAL A 46 4.19 -19.53 -7.55
C VAL A 46 5.40 -19.19 -8.41
N ILE A 47 5.49 -17.95 -8.93
CA ILE A 47 6.54 -17.53 -9.86
C ILE A 47 7.91 -17.56 -9.18
N PHE A 48 7.99 -17.07 -7.94
CA PHE A 48 9.25 -17.01 -7.18
C PHE A 48 9.42 -18.18 -6.22
N ARG A 49 8.82 -19.34 -6.52
CA ARG A 49 8.99 -20.55 -5.72
C ARG A 49 10.45 -20.95 -5.64
N GLY A 50 10.98 -21.03 -4.41
CA GLY A 50 12.39 -21.32 -4.15
C GLY A 50 13.29 -20.08 -4.07
N GLN A 51 12.85 -18.90 -4.52
CA GLN A 51 13.61 -17.65 -4.49
C GLN A 51 13.13 -16.72 -3.36
N ARG A 52 13.43 -17.07 -2.12
CA ARG A 52 12.89 -16.38 -0.92
C ARG A 52 13.10 -14.86 -0.90
N LEU A 53 14.23 -14.37 -1.40
CA LEU A 53 14.51 -12.93 -1.42
C LEU A 53 13.67 -12.20 -2.46
N ALA A 54 13.57 -12.75 -3.69
CA ALA A 54 12.72 -12.20 -4.73
C ALA A 54 11.25 -12.24 -4.30
N GLN A 55 10.79 -13.35 -3.75
CA GLN A 55 9.43 -13.51 -3.24
C GLN A 55 9.07 -12.42 -2.21
N ARG A 56 9.93 -12.19 -1.21
CA ARG A 56 9.71 -11.14 -0.20
C ARG A 56 9.68 -9.74 -0.80
N ARG A 57 10.52 -9.48 -1.80
CA ARG A 57 10.54 -8.20 -2.50
C ARG A 57 9.23 -7.94 -3.24
N TRP A 58 8.78 -8.90 -4.05
CA TRP A 58 7.59 -8.76 -4.89
C TRP A 58 6.27 -8.85 -4.11
N LEU A 59 6.24 -9.46 -2.92
CA LEU A 59 5.10 -9.41 -2.00
C LEU A 59 4.71 -7.98 -1.62
N GLY A 60 5.62 -7.02 -1.76
CA GLY A 60 5.32 -5.60 -1.59
C GLY A 60 4.14 -5.12 -2.44
N ILE A 61 3.94 -5.68 -3.64
CA ILE A 61 2.79 -5.33 -4.51
C ILE A 61 1.47 -5.78 -3.87
N ALA A 62 1.38 -7.02 -3.44
CA ALA A 62 0.17 -7.53 -2.79
C ALA A 62 -0.15 -6.76 -1.49
N ILE A 63 0.90 -6.42 -0.73
CA ILE A 63 0.76 -5.62 0.50
C ILE A 63 0.25 -4.21 0.16
N GLY A 64 0.79 -3.56 -0.88
CA GLY A 64 0.35 -2.22 -1.31
C GLY A 64 -1.11 -2.18 -1.73
N LEU A 65 -1.54 -3.12 -2.58
CA LEU A 65 -2.93 -3.26 -2.99
C LEU A 65 -3.86 -3.50 -1.79
N PHE A 66 -3.50 -4.43 -0.90
CA PHE A 66 -4.31 -4.72 0.28
C PHE A 66 -4.41 -3.51 1.22
N MET A 67 -3.31 -2.81 1.46
CA MET A 67 -3.31 -1.60 2.29
C MET A 67 -4.17 -0.49 1.69
N HIS A 68 -4.19 -0.34 0.36
CA HIS A 68 -5.12 0.58 -0.30
C HIS A 68 -6.58 0.24 0.04
N LEU A 69 -6.99 -1.03 -0.15
CA LEU A 69 -8.35 -1.47 0.16
C LEU A 69 -8.76 -1.22 1.63
N VAL A 70 -7.82 -1.40 2.55
CA VAL A 70 -8.04 -1.16 3.98
C VAL A 70 -8.24 0.34 4.25
N LEU A 71 -7.39 1.19 3.67
CA LEU A 71 -7.41 2.64 3.90
C LEU A 71 -8.58 3.33 3.19
N ASP A 72 -8.96 2.84 2.01
CA ASP A 72 -10.12 3.33 1.24
C ASP A 72 -11.47 2.91 1.86
N GLY A 73 -11.45 1.99 2.83
CA GLY A 73 -12.66 1.48 3.46
C GLY A 73 -13.49 0.56 2.55
N SER A 74 -12.89 0.01 1.49
CA SER A 74 -13.57 -0.91 0.55
C SER A 74 -14.14 -2.13 1.25
N TRP A 75 -13.57 -2.54 2.36
CA TRP A 75 -14.06 -3.63 3.20
C TRP A 75 -15.47 -3.36 3.80
N ALA A 76 -15.88 -2.09 3.94
CA ALA A 76 -17.21 -1.72 4.40
C ALA A 76 -18.28 -1.91 3.32
N ARG A 77 -17.87 -2.13 2.07
CA ARG A 77 -18.74 -2.36 0.92
C ARG A 77 -18.67 -3.83 0.55
N THR A 78 -19.63 -4.59 1.03
CA THR A 78 -19.59 -6.07 0.98
C THR A 78 -19.61 -6.62 -0.43
N THR A 79 -20.33 -6.03 -1.37
CA THR A 79 -20.48 -6.51 -2.73
C THR A 79 -19.19 -6.40 -3.52
N LEU A 80 -18.61 -5.20 -3.65
CA LEU A 80 -17.39 -4.95 -4.39
C LEU A 80 -16.18 -5.66 -3.77
N PHE A 81 -16.03 -5.58 -2.45
CA PHE A 81 -14.87 -6.15 -1.76
C PHE A 81 -14.77 -7.67 -1.94
N TRP A 82 -15.90 -8.37 -1.86
CA TRP A 82 -15.97 -9.81 -1.97
C TRP A 82 -16.20 -10.33 -3.39
N TRP A 83 -16.27 -9.44 -4.39
CA TRP A 83 -16.35 -9.89 -5.77
C TRP A 83 -15.17 -10.81 -6.11
N PRO A 84 -15.32 -11.90 -6.88
CA PRO A 84 -16.54 -12.46 -7.45
C PRO A 84 -17.27 -13.49 -6.55
N LEU A 85 -16.88 -13.63 -5.28
CA LEU A 85 -17.34 -14.70 -4.39
C LEU A 85 -18.85 -14.60 -4.07
N PHE A 86 -19.38 -13.39 -3.94
CA PHE A 86 -20.80 -13.18 -3.62
C PHE A 86 -21.64 -12.64 -4.80
N GLY A 87 -21.06 -12.66 -6.02
CA GLY A 87 -21.76 -12.25 -7.23
C GLY A 87 -20.81 -11.71 -8.29
N THR A 88 -21.26 -11.73 -9.54
CA THR A 88 -20.45 -11.24 -10.68
C THR A 88 -20.93 -9.88 -11.19
N SER A 89 -22.09 -9.37 -10.74
CA SER A 89 -22.59 -8.03 -11.05
C SER A 89 -21.96 -7.01 -10.12
N ILE A 90 -21.46 -5.93 -10.69
CA ILE A 90 -21.02 -4.74 -9.97
C ILE A 90 -22.06 -3.66 -10.31
N ASP A 91 -22.85 -3.27 -9.32
CA ASP A 91 -23.87 -2.26 -9.49
C ASP A 91 -23.27 -0.85 -9.32
N GLU A 92 -23.87 0.14 -9.99
CA GLU A 92 -23.43 1.55 -9.90
C GLU A 92 -23.41 2.09 -8.46
N GLY A 93 -24.22 1.52 -7.57
CA GLY A 93 -24.25 1.85 -6.14
C GLY A 93 -23.03 1.39 -5.36
N ASP A 94 -22.22 0.49 -5.92
CA ASP A 94 -20.96 -0.02 -5.32
C ASP A 94 -19.77 0.91 -5.57
N ILE A 95 -19.95 1.94 -6.40
CA ILE A 95 -18.90 2.94 -6.66
C ILE A 95 -18.58 3.70 -5.38
N PRO A 96 -17.30 3.84 -5.05
CA PRO A 96 -16.85 4.63 -3.92
C PRO A 96 -17.42 6.06 -3.98
N THR A 97 -18.43 6.36 -3.18
CA THR A 97 -18.84 7.74 -2.99
C THR A 97 -17.76 8.45 -2.17
N LEU A 98 -17.36 9.64 -2.61
CA LEU A 98 -16.44 10.47 -1.84
C LEU A 98 -17.02 10.70 -0.44
N PRO A 99 -16.21 10.54 0.61
CA PRO A 99 -16.65 10.86 1.97
C PRO A 99 -17.09 12.34 2.05
N ALA A 100 -17.85 12.67 3.07
CA ALA A 100 -18.21 14.06 3.35
C ALA A 100 -16.95 14.95 3.32
N PRO A 101 -17.03 16.20 2.81
CA PRO A 101 -15.86 17.05 2.59
C PRO A 101 -14.95 17.19 3.83
N LEU A 102 -15.54 17.25 5.00
CA LEU A 102 -14.80 17.31 6.27
C LEU A 102 -14.02 16.02 6.56
N ALA A 103 -14.62 14.85 6.28
CA ALA A 103 -13.95 13.56 6.45
C ALA A 103 -12.82 13.40 5.45
N LEU A 104 -13.00 13.85 4.21
CA LEU A 104 -11.93 13.84 3.19
C LEU A 104 -10.73 14.68 3.65
N VAL A 105 -10.96 15.92 4.08
CA VAL A 105 -9.89 16.81 4.60
C VAL A 105 -9.21 16.17 5.82
N ALA A 106 -9.96 15.57 6.73
CA ALA A 106 -9.38 14.90 7.90
C ALA A 106 -8.50 13.72 7.51
N MET A 107 -8.91 12.93 6.52
CA MET A 107 -8.12 11.80 6.00
C MET A 107 -6.85 12.27 5.31
N GLU A 108 -6.91 13.33 4.50
CA GLU A 108 -5.73 13.92 3.84
C GLU A 108 -4.73 14.47 4.86
N LEU A 109 -5.21 15.19 5.88
CA LEU A 109 -4.36 15.69 6.96
C LEU A 109 -3.71 14.55 7.74
N ALA A 110 -4.47 13.51 8.07
CA ALA A 110 -3.93 12.32 8.75
C ALA A 110 -2.87 11.62 7.90
N GLY A 111 -3.11 11.48 6.59
CA GLY A 111 -2.15 10.94 5.63
C GLY A 111 -0.87 11.78 5.54
N LEU A 112 -1.00 13.10 5.47
CA LEU A 112 0.13 14.02 5.45
C LEU A 112 0.95 13.93 6.75
N ILE A 113 0.29 13.92 7.90
CA ILE A 113 0.95 13.78 9.21
C ILE A 113 1.71 12.44 9.27
N ALA A 114 1.08 11.35 8.85
CA ALA A 114 1.72 10.04 8.79
C ALA A 114 2.94 10.04 7.86
N LEU A 115 2.83 10.67 6.70
CA LEU A 115 3.93 10.79 5.73
C LEU A 115 5.11 11.57 6.32
N VAL A 116 4.83 12.72 6.94
CA VAL A 116 5.86 13.55 7.61
C VAL A 116 6.48 12.79 8.77
N TRP A 117 5.68 12.07 9.55
CA TRP A 117 6.17 11.25 10.65
C TRP A 117 7.12 10.14 10.14
N VAL A 118 6.72 9.42 9.08
CA VAL A 118 7.57 8.40 8.45
C VAL A 118 8.85 9.02 7.90
N ALA A 119 8.76 10.13 7.17
CA ALA A 119 9.93 10.81 6.61
C ALA A 119 10.94 11.22 7.69
N ARG A 120 10.45 11.78 8.80
CA ARG A 120 11.29 12.14 9.96
C ARG A 120 11.82 10.92 10.69
N ARG A 121 10.98 9.90 10.89
CA ARG A 121 11.34 8.65 11.60
C ARG A 121 12.46 7.90 10.92
N TYR A 122 12.48 7.91 9.58
CA TYR A 122 13.48 7.22 8.76
C TYR A 122 14.54 8.17 8.19
N ARG A 123 14.58 9.43 8.64
CA ARG A 123 15.54 10.46 8.22
C ARG A 123 15.65 10.57 6.70
N LEU A 124 14.51 10.54 6.00
CA LEU A 124 14.46 10.70 4.55
C LEU A 124 14.78 12.13 4.09
N ASP A 125 14.90 13.07 5.01
CA ASP A 125 15.48 14.41 4.84
C ASP A 125 16.98 14.35 4.49
N GLN A 126 17.70 13.31 4.96
CA GLN A 126 19.11 13.13 4.67
C GLN A 126 19.32 12.57 3.25
N PRO A 127 20.19 13.18 2.43
CA PRO A 127 20.40 12.77 1.04
C PRO A 127 20.90 11.32 0.90
N THR A 128 21.67 10.84 1.87
CA THR A 128 22.17 9.45 1.91
C THR A 128 21.06 8.43 2.09
N GLU A 129 20.14 8.64 3.05
CA GLU A 129 19.02 7.73 3.32
C GLU A 129 17.98 7.81 2.22
N ARG A 130 17.72 9.02 1.69
CA ARG A 130 16.84 9.20 0.54
C ARG A 130 17.38 8.51 -0.71
N SER A 131 18.68 8.61 -1.01
CA SER A 131 19.27 7.95 -2.17
C SER A 131 19.26 6.42 -2.01
N ARG A 132 19.48 5.91 -0.79
CA ARG A 132 19.36 4.47 -0.48
C ARG A 132 17.92 4.00 -0.70
N PHE A 133 16.94 4.72 -0.18
CA PHE A 133 15.52 4.41 -0.40
C PHE A 133 15.17 4.42 -1.89
N LEU A 134 15.59 5.44 -2.63
CA LEU A 134 15.33 5.55 -4.08
C LEU A 134 16.04 4.48 -4.92
N ARG A 135 17.19 3.96 -4.48
CA ARG A 135 17.92 2.90 -5.21
C ARG A 135 17.40 1.51 -4.88
N ASN A 136 17.20 1.21 -3.61
CA ASN A 136 16.96 -0.15 -3.13
C ASN A 136 15.55 -0.38 -2.57
N GLY A 137 14.76 0.68 -2.38
CA GLY A 137 13.44 0.60 -1.76
C GLY A 137 13.46 0.19 -0.29
N GLN A 138 14.62 0.32 0.38
CA GLN A 138 14.82 -0.14 1.75
C GLN A 138 14.87 1.02 2.73
N LEU A 139 14.25 0.84 3.88
CA LEU A 139 14.31 1.77 5.02
C LEU A 139 15.39 1.29 5.98
N SER A 140 16.30 2.19 6.38
CA SER A 140 17.42 1.85 7.24
C SER A 140 17.00 1.61 8.69
N ARG A 141 17.40 0.46 9.26
CA ARG A 141 17.24 0.19 10.69
C ARG A 141 18.14 1.07 11.57
N ALA A 142 19.28 1.49 11.06
CA ALA A 142 20.21 2.35 11.79
C ALA A 142 19.60 3.72 12.12
N ALA A 143 18.70 4.21 11.27
CA ALA A 143 17.95 5.44 11.55
C ALA A 143 16.99 5.31 12.74
N MET A 144 16.54 4.11 13.07
CA MET A 144 15.65 3.85 14.20
C MET A 144 16.38 3.69 15.52
N SER A 145 17.62 3.21 15.53
CA SER A 145 18.39 2.95 16.74
C SER A 145 19.07 4.20 17.30
N GLN A 146 19.21 5.26 16.49
CA GLN A 146 19.68 6.56 16.94
C GLN A 146 18.46 7.41 17.36
N SER A 147 17.85 7.05 18.48
CA SER A 147 17.00 7.99 19.22
C SER A 147 17.80 9.26 19.50
N PRO A 148 17.25 10.48 19.31
CA PRO A 148 17.93 11.70 19.71
C PRO A 148 18.23 11.55 21.20
N GLY A 149 19.54 11.43 21.49
CA GLY A 149 20.02 11.12 22.81
C GLY A 149 19.54 12.15 23.81
N THR A 150 19.08 11.67 24.91
CA THR A 150 19.24 12.28 26.22
C THR A 150 20.69 12.78 26.33
N CYS A 151 20.89 14.09 26.16
CA CYS A 151 21.93 14.82 26.85
C CYS A 151 21.36 15.33 28.16
#